data_0517be2dfcf032aa2d3770408825f4e1
#
_entry.id   0517be2dfcf032aa2d3770408825f4e1
#
_cell.length_a   1.000
_cell.length_b   1.000
_cell.length_c   1.000
_cell.angle_alpha   90.00
_cell.angle_beta   90.00
_cell.angle_gamma   90.00
#
_symmetry.space_group_name_H-M   'P 1'
#
loop_
_entity.id
_entity.type
_entity.pdbx_description
1 polymer ?
#
loop_
_entity_poly.entity_id
_entity_poly.type
_entity_poly.pdbx_seq_one_letter_code
_entity_poly.pdbx_strand_id
1 'polypeptide(L)'
;YIIMNFKRLAEQYKTELMESVLPFWLQHSQDKEFGGYFTCLKRNGEVFDTDKFIWLQGREVWMFSMLYNKLEKNQEWLDCAIQGGEFLRKYGHDGNYNWYFSLDREGHPLVEPYNIFSYTFATMAFGQLSLATGNQEYADIAKKTFDIILSKVDNPKGKWNKLHPGTRDLKG
;
A
#
# COMPACT_ATOMS: atom_id res chain seq x y z
N TYR A 1 0.31 3.00 -41.85
CA TYR A 1 0.53 2.26 -40.59
C TYR A 1 1.52 3.05 -39.75
N ILE A 2 1.08 3.55 -38.57
CA ILE A 2 2.00 4.15 -37.61
C ILE A 2 2.73 2.98 -36.92
N ILE A 3 4.01 2.79 -37.27
CA ILE A 3 4.85 1.80 -36.58
C ILE A 3 5.11 2.37 -35.16
N MET A 4 4.50 1.77 -34.15
CA MET A 4 4.71 2.14 -32.79
C MET A 4 6.14 1.82 -32.36
N ASN A 5 6.91 2.84 -31.97
CA ASN A 5 8.27 2.66 -31.49
C ASN A 5 8.24 2.36 -29.99
N PHE A 6 8.18 1.09 -29.64
CA PHE A 6 8.13 0.64 -28.24
C PHE A 6 9.33 1.08 -27.41
N LYS A 7 10.51 1.17 -28.00
CA LYS A 7 11.72 1.63 -27.31
C LYS A 7 11.57 3.10 -26.88
N ARG A 8 11.14 3.96 -27.79
CA ARG A 8 10.89 5.37 -27.50
C ARG A 8 9.80 5.52 -26.42
N LEU A 9 8.74 4.71 -26.49
CA LEU A 9 7.66 4.75 -25.53
C LEU A 9 8.13 4.31 -24.13
N ALA A 10 8.94 3.26 -24.05
CA ALA A 10 9.53 2.80 -22.80
C ALA A 10 10.43 3.87 -22.15
N GLU A 11 11.26 4.54 -22.92
CA GLU A 11 12.09 5.66 -22.44
C GLU A 11 11.22 6.82 -21.94
N GLN A 12 10.16 7.16 -22.66
CA GLN A 12 9.24 8.23 -22.24
C GLN A 12 8.58 7.91 -20.89
N TYR A 13 8.05 6.69 -20.71
CA TYR A 13 7.45 6.30 -19.43
C TYR A 13 8.47 6.23 -18.30
N LYS A 14 9.69 5.77 -18.59
CA LYS A 14 10.76 5.75 -17.58
C LYS A 14 11.13 7.16 -17.13
N THR A 15 11.29 8.08 -18.08
CA THR A 15 11.59 9.49 -17.78
C THR A 15 10.48 10.12 -16.93
N GLU A 16 9.22 9.94 -17.31
CA GLU A 16 8.08 10.46 -16.56
C GLU A 16 8.02 9.89 -15.14
N LEU A 17 8.26 8.60 -14.99
CA LEU A 17 8.32 7.95 -13.67
C LEU A 17 9.41 8.56 -12.80
N MET A 18 10.63 8.68 -13.33
CA MET A 18 11.82 9.07 -12.57
C MET A 18 11.88 10.57 -12.28
N GLU A 19 11.42 11.42 -13.19
CA GLU A 19 11.59 12.86 -13.12
C GLU A 19 10.34 13.60 -12.62
N SER A 20 9.16 12.95 -12.66
CA SER A 20 7.88 13.57 -12.31
C SER A 20 7.16 12.80 -11.21
N VAL A 21 6.84 11.54 -11.44
CA VAL A 21 5.96 10.77 -10.55
C VAL A 21 6.65 10.46 -9.21
N LEU A 22 7.82 9.87 -9.23
CA LEU A 22 8.52 9.48 -7.98
C LEU A 22 8.90 10.68 -7.11
N PRO A 23 9.48 11.78 -7.66
CA PRO A 23 9.76 12.96 -6.85
C PRO A 23 8.52 13.57 -6.19
N PHE A 24 7.38 13.60 -6.92
CA PHE A 24 6.13 14.09 -6.34
C PHE A 24 5.69 13.29 -5.11
N TRP A 25 5.64 11.95 -5.22
CA TRP A 25 5.22 11.09 -4.11
C TRP A 25 6.22 11.10 -2.96
N LEU A 26 7.52 11.05 -3.21
CA LEU A 26 8.55 11.16 -2.18
C LEU A 26 8.45 12.48 -1.39
N GLN A 27 8.15 13.56 -2.07
CA GLN A 27 8.05 14.88 -1.47
C GLN A 27 6.77 15.08 -0.65
N HIS A 28 5.63 14.57 -1.14
CA HIS A 28 4.30 14.98 -0.65
C HIS A 28 3.52 13.89 0.09
N SER A 29 3.82 12.60 -0.14
CA SER A 29 3.00 11.52 0.43
C SER A 29 3.36 11.15 1.87
N GLN A 30 4.61 11.30 2.28
CA GLN A 30 5.06 10.81 3.58
C GLN A 30 4.47 11.61 4.75
N ASP A 31 3.74 10.95 5.65
CA ASP A 31 3.35 11.53 6.94
C ASP A 31 4.49 11.31 7.95
N LYS A 32 5.34 12.33 8.10
CA LYS A 32 6.52 12.26 8.98
C LYS A 32 6.19 12.33 10.47
N GLU A 33 4.96 12.68 10.83
CA GLU A 33 4.52 12.79 12.21
C GLU A 33 3.95 11.47 12.74
N PHE A 34 3.03 10.86 11.98
CA PHE A 34 2.33 9.64 12.41
C PHE A 34 2.74 8.39 11.61
N GLY A 35 3.52 8.53 10.57
CA GLY A 35 3.91 7.43 9.68
C GLY A 35 2.85 7.13 8.61
N GLY A 36 3.17 6.23 7.69
CA GLY A 36 2.33 5.97 6.52
C GLY A 36 2.32 7.12 5.52
N TYR A 37 1.30 7.16 4.67
CA TYR A 37 1.25 8.09 3.55
C TYR A 37 -0.05 8.88 3.50
N PHE A 38 0.05 10.13 3.06
CA PHE A 38 -1.07 10.90 2.55
C PHE A 38 -1.35 10.47 1.11
N THR A 39 -2.54 9.97 0.83
CA THR A 39 -2.94 9.52 -0.51
C THR A 39 -3.98 10.40 -1.17
N CYS A 40 -4.58 11.32 -0.41
CA CYS A 40 -5.54 12.30 -0.88
C CYS A 40 -4.84 13.65 -1.10
N LEU A 41 -4.12 13.76 -2.22
CA LEU A 41 -3.31 14.92 -2.58
C LEU A 41 -3.92 15.67 -3.76
N LYS A 42 -3.87 17.00 -3.70
CA LYS A 42 -4.10 17.85 -4.87
C LYS A 42 -2.92 17.76 -5.84
N ARG A 43 -3.10 18.25 -7.05
CA ARG A 43 -2.04 18.25 -8.07
C ARG A 43 -0.77 18.99 -7.66
N ASN A 44 -0.87 19.95 -6.76
CA ASN A 44 0.26 20.70 -6.20
C ASN A 44 0.88 20.06 -4.94
N GLY A 45 0.41 18.86 -4.54
CA GLY A 45 0.90 18.14 -3.35
C GLY A 45 0.20 18.53 -2.04
N GLU A 46 -0.76 19.45 -2.06
CA GLU A 46 -1.52 19.80 -0.87
C GLU A 46 -2.44 18.65 -0.44
N VAL A 47 -2.35 18.25 0.84
CA VAL A 47 -3.20 17.23 1.44
C VAL A 47 -4.61 17.80 1.65
N PHE A 48 -5.65 17.15 1.12
CA PHE A 48 -7.04 17.56 1.32
C PHE A 48 -7.86 16.58 2.17
N ASP A 49 -7.34 15.38 2.41
CA ASP A 49 -7.90 14.39 3.32
C ASP A 49 -6.75 13.58 3.93
N THR A 50 -6.83 13.30 5.21
CA THR A 50 -5.77 12.60 5.96
C THR A 50 -6.09 11.14 6.27
N ASP A 51 -7.28 10.65 5.90
CA ASP A 51 -7.64 9.25 6.08
C ASP A 51 -6.72 8.33 5.29
N LYS A 52 -6.32 7.23 5.92
CA LYS A 52 -5.35 6.29 5.37
C LYS A 52 -6.06 4.98 4.99
N PHE A 53 -6.25 4.80 3.69
CA PHE A 53 -6.84 3.58 3.13
C PHE A 53 -5.78 2.49 3.03
N ILE A 54 -5.99 1.35 3.69
CA ILE A 54 -4.99 0.28 3.79
C ILE A 54 -4.49 -0.20 2.43
N TRP A 55 -5.39 -0.34 1.45
CA TRP A 55 -5.01 -0.77 0.11
C TRP A 55 -4.08 0.23 -0.60
N LEU A 56 -4.24 1.53 -0.37
CA LEU A 56 -3.36 2.58 -0.90
C LEU A 56 -2.01 2.60 -0.17
N GLN A 57 -2.03 2.49 1.16
CA GLN A 57 -0.81 2.36 1.97
C GLN A 57 0.03 1.17 1.51
N GLY A 58 -0.59 -0.01 1.38
CA GLY A 58 0.08 -1.22 0.90
C GLY A 58 0.61 -1.09 -0.53
N ARG A 59 -0.13 -0.41 -1.41
CA ARG A 59 0.30 -0.17 -2.78
C ARG A 59 1.54 0.70 -2.86
N GLU A 60 1.65 1.73 -2.03
CA GLU A 60 2.80 2.62 -2.00
C GLU A 60 4.04 1.92 -1.42
N VAL A 61 3.90 1.17 -0.33
CA VAL A 61 4.96 0.29 0.19
C VAL A 61 5.45 -0.69 -0.87
N TRP A 62 4.51 -1.36 -1.56
CA TRP A 62 4.84 -2.29 -2.64
C TRP A 62 5.62 -1.59 -3.76
N MET A 63 5.16 -0.42 -4.19
CA MET A 63 5.77 0.32 -5.29
C MET A 63 7.22 0.68 -4.99
N PHE A 64 7.50 1.32 -3.87
CA PHE A 64 8.85 1.74 -3.50
C PHE A 64 9.76 0.54 -3.23
N SER A 65 9.26 -0.53 -2.59
CA SER A 65 10.01 -1.77 -2.39
C SER A 65 10.34 -2.46 -3.72
N MET A 66 9.40 -2.50 -4.65
CA MET A 66 9.58 -3.11 -5.96
C MET A 66 10.57 -2.32 -6.82
N LEU A 67 10.50 -1.00 -6.80
CA LEU A 67 11.48 -0.13 -7.47
C LEU A 67 12.90 -0.36 -6.93
N TYR A 68 13.05 -0.40 -5.61
CA TYR A 68 14.32 -0.74 -4.96
C TYR A 68 14.83 -2.13 -5.37
N ASN A 69 13.95 -3.12 -5.43
CA ASN A 69 14.34 -4.49 -5.75
C ASN A 69 14.70 -4.70 -7.23
N LYS A 70 14.05 -3.96 -8.14
CA LYS A 70 14.09 -4.25 -9.58
C LYS A 70 14.75 -3.19 -10.45
N LEU A 71 14.74 -1.94 -10.02
CA LEU A 71 15.22 -0.83 -10.84
C LEU A 71 16.56 -0.31 -10.33
N GLU A 72 16.61 0.16 -9.08
CA GLU A 72 17.82 0.77 -8.50
C GLU A 72 17.81 0.63 -6.97
N LYS A 73 18.96 0.33 -6.37
CA LYS A 73 19.14 0.27 -4.92
C LYS A 73 19.21 1.66 -4.29
N ASN A 74 18.14 2.43 -4.47
CA ASN A 74 18.02 3.78 -3.94
C ASN A 74 17.55 3.75 -2.48
N GLN A 75 18.38 4.28 -1.57
CA GLN A 75 18.10 4.23 -0.12
C GLN A 75 16.86 5.04 0.26
N GLU A 76 16.62 6.18 -0.39
CA GLU A 76 15.43 7.00 -0.12
C GLU A 76 14.11 6.24 -0.42
N TRP A 77 14.10 5.43 -1.47
CA TRP A 77 12.94 4.57 -1.78
C TRP A 77 12.75 3.49 -0.73
N LEU A 78 13.85 2.89 -0.27
CA LEU A 78 13.78 1.87 0.77
C LEU A 78 13.28 2.46 2.09
N ASP A 79 13.79 3.61 2.50
CA ASP A 79 13.39 4.30 3.73
C ASP A 79 11.92 4.70 3.68
N CYS A 80 11.45 5.20 2.53
CA CYS A 80 10.04 5.50 2.30
C CYS A 80 9.17 4.23 2.43
N ALA A 81 9.59 3.11 1.83
CA ALA A 81 8.87 1.84 1.92
C ALA A 81 8.82 1.30 3.36
N ILE A 82 9.95 1.36 4.09
CA ILE A 82 10.02 0.93 5.49
C ILE A 82 9.08 1.75 6.37
N GLN A 83 9.07 3.06 6.21
CA GLN A 83 8.22 3.98 6.98
C GLN A 83 6.73 3.63 6.81
N GLY A 84 6.28 3.37 5.58
CA GLY A 84 4.91 2.94 5.33
C GLY A 84 4.62 1.52 5.81
N GLY A 85 5.59 0.60 5.65
CA GLY A 85 5.49 -0.77 6.14
C GLY A 85 5.35 -0.84 7.67
N GLU A 86 6.12 -0.06 8.40
CA GLU A 86 6.02 0.03 9.86
C GLU A 86 4.68 0.59 10.34
N PHE A 87 4.15 1.60 9.64
CA PHE A 87 2.81 2.10 9.92
C PHE A 87 1.75 0.99 9.73
N LEU A 88 1.79 0.28 8.61
CA LEU A 88 0.88 -0.83 8.33
C LEU A 88 1.02 -1.97 9.34
N ARG A 89 2.26 -2.34 9.70
CA ARG A 89 2.52 -3.39 10.69
C ARG A 89 1.92 -3.06 12.04
N LYS A 90 2.00 -1.81 12.45
CA LYS A 90 1.55 -1.35 13.78
C LYS A 90 0.05 -1.11 13.86
N TYR A 91 -0.54 -0.54 12.80
CA TYR A 91 -1.91 0.00 12.85
C TYR A 91 -2.87 -0.62 11.84
N GLY A 92 -2.36 -1.27 10.78
CA GLY A 92 -3.15 -1.68 9.64
C GLY A 92 -4.14 -2.82 9.88
N HIS A 93 -4.01 -3.53 11.02
CA HIS A 93 -4.81 -4.72 11.33
C HIS A 93 -5.09 -4.85 12.84
N ASP A 94 -6.00 -5.75 13.18
CA ASP A 94 -6.48 -6.00 14.55
C ASP A 94 -5.57 -6.87 15.44
N GLY A 95 -4.33 -7.09 15.05
CA GLY A 95 -3.40 -8.00 15.71
C GLY A 95 -3.50 -9.46 15.23
N ASN A 96 -4.61 -9.84 14.59
CA ASN A 96 -4.83 -11.17 13.99
C ASN A 96 -4.73 -11.15 12.46
N TYR A 97 -4.14 -10.09 11.89
CA TYR A 97 -4.01 -9.84 10.45
C TYR A 97 -5.35 -9.71 9.71
N ASN A 98 -6.42 -9.31 10.40
CA ASN A 98 -7.61 -8.80 9.75
C ASN A 98 -7.37 -7.32 9.42
N TRP A 99 -7.09 -7.06 8.15
CA TRP A 99 -6.70 -5.74 7.68
C TRP A 99 -7.90 -4.82 7.57
N TYR A 100 -7.84 -3.67 8.24
CA TYR A 100 -8.86 -2.63 8.16
C TYR A 100 -9.05 -2.14 6.71
N PHE A 101 -10.14 -1.46 6.45
CA PHE A 101 -10.33 -0.77 5.18
C PHE A 101 -9.67 0.61 5.22
N SER A 102 -9.93 1.39 6.27
CA SER A 102 -9.32 2.70 6.48
C SER A 102 -9.06 3.00 7.95
N LEU A 103 -8.10 3.88 8.15
CA LEU A 103 -7.68 4.44 9.43
C LEU A 103 -7.75 5.96 9.35
N ASP A 104 -7.85 6.63 10.51
CA ASP A 104 -7.55 8.04 10.58
C ASP A 104 -6.03 8.31 10.43
N ARG A 105 -5.64 9.58 10.46
CA ARG A 105 -4.24 9.97 10.30
C ARG A 105 -3.32 9.32 11.32
N GLU A 106 -3.78 9.17 12.58
CA GLU A 106 -2.98 8.64 13.69
C GLU A 106 -2.92 7.10 13.72
N GLY A 107 -3.74 6.44 12.91
CA GLY A 107 -3.79 4.98 12.83
C GLY A 107 -4.96 4.34 13.59
N HIS A 108 -5.94 5.12 14.06
CA HIS A 108 -7.14 4.55 14.67
C HIS A 108 -8.09 4.04 13.58
N PRO A 109 -8.67 2.83 13.74
CA PRO A 109 -9.58 2.26 12.77
C PRO A 109 -10.83 3.10 12.55
N LEU A 110 -11.14 3.39 11.28
CA LEU A 110 -12.37 4.07 10.85
C LEU A 110 -13.40 3.10 10.27
N VAL A 111 -12.93 2.17 9.46
CA VAL A 111 -13.78 1.20 8.78
C VAL A 111 -13.20 -0.19 8.93
N GLU A 112 -14.05 -1.12 9.38
CA GLU A 112 -13.68 -2.51 9.60
C GLU A 112 -13.31 -3.25 8.29
N PRO A 113 -12.63 -4.41 8.38
CA PRO A 113 -12.34 -5.24 7.23
C PRO A 113 -13.65 -5.72 6.55
N TYR A 114 -13.87 -5.38 5.28
CA TYR A 114 -15.06 -5.83 4.55
C TYR A 114 -14.79 -6.47 3.20
N ASN A 115 -13.61 -6.29 2.64
CA ASN A 115 -13.23 -6.92 1.38
C ASN A 115 -11.80 -7.47 1.42
N ILE A 116 -11.44 -8.23 0.38
CA ILE A 116 -10.15 -8.89 0.28
C ILE A 116 -9.01 -7.97 -0.16
N PHE A 117 -9.30 -6.77 -0.68
CA PHE A 117 -8.28 -5.93 -1.31
C PHE A 117 -7.24 -5.41 -0.33
N SER A 118 -7.63 -5.03 0.90
CA SER A 118 -6.66 -4.64 1.94
C SER A 118 -5.65 -5.76 2.21
N TYR A 119 -6.12 -7.00 2.26
CA TYR A 119 -5.27 -8.18 2.47
C TYR A 119 -4.32 -8.42 1.30
N THR A 120 -4.81 -8.31 0.05
CA THR A 120 -3.97 -8.55 -1.12
C THR A 120 -2.86 -7.52 -1.23
N PHE A 121 -3.17 -6.24 -1.01
CA PHE A 121 -2.16 -5.19 -1.03
C PHE A 121 -1.19 -5.28 0.14
N ALA A 122 -1.63 -5.66 1.33
CA ALA A 122 -0.74 -5.92 2.47
C ALA A 122 0.22 -7.09 2.17
N THR A 123 -0.30 -8.20 1.62
CA THR A 123 0.55 -9.34 1.20
C THR A 123 1.61 -8.91 0.20
N MET A 124 1.22 -8.16 -0.83
CA MET A 124 2.15 -7.67 -1.86
C MET A 124 3.20 -6.73 -1.26
N ALA A 125 2.77 -5.80 -0.40
CA ALA A 125 3.63 -4.85 0.27
C ALA A 125 4.70 -5.54 1.10
N PHE A 126 4.30 -6.36 2.04
CA PHE A 126 5.21 -7.05 2.94
C PHE A 126 6.07 -8.10 2.23
N GLY A 127 5.56 -8.74 1.18
CA GLY A 127 6.35 -9.64 0.32
C GLY A 127 7.51 -8.90 -0.37
N GLN A 128 7.26 -7.74 -0.98
CA GLN A 128 8.32 -6.95 -1.61
C GLN A 128 9.25 -6.28 -0.59
N LEU A 129 8.71 -5.82 0.53
CA LEU A 129 9.49 -5.18 1.59
C LEU A 129 10.42 -6.19 2.27
N SER A 130 9.99 -7.44 2.47
CA SER A 130 10.85 -8.51 2.99
C SER A 130 12.02 -8.83 2.07
N LEU A 131 11.81 -8.82 0.76
CA LEU A 131 12.88 -8.98 -0.24
C LEU A 131 13.85 -7.81 -0.24
N ALA A 132 13.35 -6.60 0.00
CA ALA A 132 14.17 -5.39 0.00
C ALA A 132 15.07 -5.28 1.25
N THR A 133 14.56 -5.73 2.40
CA THR A 133 15.20 -5.57 3.71
C THR A 133 15.88 -6.83 4.24
N GLY A 134 15.48 -8.01 3.76
CA GLY A 134 15.86 -9.29 4.37
C GLY A 134 15.16 -9.56 5.72
N ASN A 135 14.20 -8.73 6.13
CA ASN A 135 13.52 -8.89 7.42
C ASN A 135 12.50 -10.03 7.38
N GLN A 136 12.73 -11.05 8.21
CA GLN A 136 11.87 -12.24 8.28
C GLN A 136 10.46 -11.91 8.83
N GLU A 137 10.32 -10.94 9.73
CA GLU A 137 9.01 -10.54 10.25
C GLU A 137 8.08 -10.06 9.14
N TYR A 138 8.59 -9.32 8.15
CA TYR A 138 7.80 -8.90 7.00
C TYR A 138 7.36 -10.09 6.12
N ALA A 139 8.25 -11.06 5.93
CA ALA A 139 7.91 -12.29 5.20
C ALA A 139 6.80 -13.07 5.92
N ASP A 140 6.87 -13.16 7.26
CA ASP A 140 5.87 -13.83 8.09
C ASP A 140 4.51 -13.13 8.02
N ILE A 141 4.48 -11.78 8.05
CA ILE A 141 3.26 -10.99 7.87
C ILE A 141 2.63 -11.28 6.50
N ALA A 142 3.44 -11.25 5.44
CA ALA A 142 2.98 -11.55 4.09
C ALA A 142 2.38 -12.95 3.99
N LYS A 143 3.08 -13.95 4.54
CA LYS A 143 2.62 -15.34 4.53
C LYS A 143 1.32 -15.53 5.29
N LYS A 144 1.25 -15.05 6.53
CA LYS A 144 0.03 -15.15 7.37
C LYS A 144 -1.16 -14.47 6.72
N THR A 145 -0.95 -13.28 6.14
CA THR A 145 -2.00 -12.56 5.42
C THR A 145 -2.46 -13.35 4.19
N PHE A 146 -1.55 -13.97 3.44
CA PHE A 146 -1.89 -14.81 2.30
C PHE A 146 -2.68 -16.06 2.71
N ASP A 147 -2.29 -16.72 3.80
CA ASP A 147 -3.02 -17.87 4.33
C ASP A 147 -4.48 -17.49 4.70
N ILE A 148 -4.68 -16.27 5.24
CA ILE A 148 -6.03 -15.73 5.50
C ILE A 148 -6.80 -15.49 4.19
N ILE A 149 -6.15 -14.95 3.14
CA ILE A 149 -6.77 -14.78 1.82
C ILE A 149 -7.28 -16.14 1.31
N LEU A 150 -6.44 -17.18 1.37
CA LEU A 150 -6.82 -18.53 0.92
C LEU A 150 -8.00 -19.09 1.73
N SER A 151 -8.06 -18.82 3.03
CA SER A 151 -9.19 -19.25 3.87
C SER A 151 -10.53 -18.60 3.50
N LYS A 152 -10.50 -17.52 2.72
CA LYS A 152 -11.69 -16.76 2.29
C LYS A 152 -12.11 -17.05 0.83
N VAL A 153 -11.46 -18.01 0.16
CA VAL A 153 -11.71 -18.33 -1.26
C VAL A 153 -13.19 -18.64 -1.52
N ASP A 154 -13.83 -19.41 -0.65
CA ASP A 154 -15.22 -19.82 -0.85
C ASP A 154 -16.23 -18.71 -0.54
N ASN A 155 -15.80 -17.63 0.12
CA ASN A 155 -16.62 -16.44 0.44
C ASN A 155 -18.12 -16.74 0.59
N PRO A 156 -18.52 -17.69 1.45
CA PRO A 156 -19.93 -18.05 1.58
C PRO A 156 -20.71 -16.82 2.05
N LYS A 157 -21.86 -16.57 1.44
CA LYS A 157 -22.74 -15.42 1.74
C LYS A 157 -22.19 -14.04 1.31
N GLY A 158 -21.13 -13.97 0.53
CA GLY A 158 -20.62 -12.72 -0.01
C GLY A 158 -20.07 -11.72 1.01
N LYS A 159 -19.69 -12.18 2.22
CA LYS A 159 -19.19 -11.30 3.30
C LYS A 159 -17.98 -10.46 2.87
N TRP A 160 -17.15 -11.00 2.00
CA TRP A 160 -15.92 -10.37 1.51
C TRP A 160 -16.08 -9.79 0.10
N ASN A 161 -17.32 -9.69 -0.38
CA ASN A 161 -17.61 -9.09 -1.66
C ASN A 161 -17.61 -7.56 -1.55
N LYS A 162 -17.06 -6.89 -2.56
CA LYS A 162 -17.04 -5.42 -2.67
C LYS A 162 -18.43 -4.78 -2.56
N LEU A 163 -19.47 -5.50 -2.96
CA LEU A 163 -20.86 -5.04 -2.89
C LEU A 163 -21.57 -5.43 -1.59
N HIS A 164 -20.88 -6.01 -0.62
CA HIS A 164 -21.51 -6.36 0.64
C HIS A 164 -21.97 -5.09 1.37
N PRO A 165 -23.25 -4.99 1.75
CA PRO A 165 -23.82 -3.78 2.34
C PRO A 165 -23.39 -3.54 3.79
N GLY A 166 -22.49 -4.34 4.32
CA GLY A 166 -22.13 -4.34 5.73
C GLY A 166 -20.82 -3.60 6.07
N THR A 167 -20.39 -2.67 5.22
CA THR A 167 -19.29 -1.77 5.61
C THR A 167 -19.74 -0.92 6.79
N ARG A 168 -19.12 -1.08 7.93
CA ARG A 168 -19.50 -0.36 9.14
C ARG A 168 -18.44 0.62 9.53
N ASP A 169 -18.86 1.83 9.83
CA ASP A 169 -18.04 2.81 10.50
C ASP A 169 -17.77 2.33 11.95
N LEU A 170 -16.50 2.25 12.34
CA LEU A 170 -16.11 1.89 13.71
C LEU A 170 -16.22 3.07 14.68
N LYS A 171 -16.49 4.26 14.16
CA LYS A 171 -16.77 5.48 14.94
C LYS A 171 -18.26 5.68 15.19
N GLY A 172 -19.10 4.66 15.00
CA GLY A 172 -20.55 4.71 15.21
C GLY A 172 -21.01 5.26 16.53
#